data_828788848cc33aa3cac8bb6e504b3e3b
#
_entry.id   828788848cc33aa3cac8bb6e504b3e3b
#
_cell.length_a   1.000
_cell.length_b   1.000
_cell.length_c   1.000
_cell.angle_alpha   90.00
_cell.angle_beta   90.00
_cell.angle_gamma   90.00
#
_symmetry.space_group_name_H-M   'P 1'
#
loop_
_entity.id
_entity.type
_entity.pdbx_description
1 polymer ?
#
loop_
_entity_poly.entity_id
_entity_poly.type
_entity_poly.pdbx_seq_one_letter_code
_entity_poly.pdbx_strand_id
1 'polypeptide(L)'
;MAYNEFAYFYDEFNGEADYDALYEQIRQELNAHDIRDGILADLGCGTGELTLMLTQAGYDMIGIDQSEEMLCVVRDKAEQLGLSGKLLLLQQDLLKLDLYGTIRGAVSTFDTFNHIPDLDTAIANAAFFMEEGGVFLFDMNTPYKHQKVLGENVFTLSLIHISEPTRRVV
;
A
#
# COMPACT_ATOMS: atom_id res chain seq x y z
N MET A 1 10.03 -24.14 -2.84
CA MET A 1 8.70 -24.76 -2.73
C MET A 1 7.94 -24.40 -1.45
N ALA A 2 8.58 -24.27 -0.30
CA ALA A 2 7.88 -23.96 0.96
C ALA A 2 7.32 -22.53 1.06
N TYR A 3 7.82 -21.58 0.28
CA TYR A 3 7.41 -20.18 0.37
C TYR A 3 6.12 -19.85 -0.41
N ASN A 4 5.84 -20.55 -1.51
CA ASN A 4 4.58 -20.39 -2.23
C ASN A 4 3.38 -20.81 -1.39
N GLU A 5 3.52 -21.85 -0.56
CA GLU A 5 2.47 -22.26 0.36
C GLU A 5 2.19 -21.18 1.42
N PHE A 6 3.23 -20.51 1.95
CA PHE A 6 3.05 -19.47 2.97
C PHE A 6 2.29 -18.25 2.43
N ALA A 7 2.55 -17.79 1.22
CA ALA A 7 1.84 -16.66 0.64
C ALA A 7 0.36 -16.97 0.38
N TYR A 8 0.02 -18.20 -0.02
CA TYR A 8 -1.37 -18.66 -0.14
C TYR A 8 -2.04 -18.84 1.23
N PHE A 9 -1.33 -19.37 2.21
CA PHE A 9 -1.84 -19.47 3.58
C PHE A 9 -2.01 -18.11 4.24
N TYR A 10 -1.24 -17.10 3.84
CA TYR A 10 -1.37 -15.74 4.34
C TYR A 10 -2.74 -15.13 4.01
N ASP A 11 -3.25 -15.36 2.80
CA ASP A 11 -4.58 -14.93 2.40
C ASP A 11 -5.69 -15.67 3.18
N GLU A 12 -5.51 -16.94 3.47
CA GLU A 12 -6.43 -17.74 4.30
C GLU A 12 -6.43 -17.26 5.76
N PHE A 13 -5.26 -16.88 6.31
CA PHE A 13 -5.14 -16.32 7.65
C PHE A 13 -5.68 -14.90 7.78
N ASN A 14 -5.56 -14.09 6.72
CA ASN A 14 -6.13 -12.75 6.64
C ASN A 14 -7.57 -12.73 6.10
N GLY A 15 -8.17 -13.88 5.88
CA GLY A 15 -9.56 -14.01 5.42
C GLY A 15 -10.61 -13.40 6.35
N GLU A 16 -10.24 -13.04 7.59
CA GLU A 16 -11.05 -12.23 8.49
C GLU A 16 -10.87 -10.72 8.31
N ALA A 17 -9.90 -10.29 7.48
CA ALA A 17 -9.71 -8.88 7.21
C ALA A 17 -10.82 -8.38 6.27
N ASP A 18 -11.50 -7.33 6.69
CA ASP A 18 -12.53 -6.68 5.87
C ASP A 18 -11.86 -5.78 4.82
N TYR A 19 -11.37 -6.40 3.75
CA TYR A 19 -10.76 -5.69 2.62
C TYR A 19 -11.74 -4.74 1.93
N ASP A 20 -13.01 -5.08 1.90
CA ASP A 20 -14.03 -4.23 1.27
C ASP A 20 -14.21 -2.94 2.06
N ALA A 21 -14.29 -3.01 3.38
CA ALA A 21 -14.40 -1.83 4.24
C ALA A 21 -13.14 -0.95 4.15
N LEU A 22 -11.95 -1.55 4.14
CA LEU A 22 -10.68 -0.85 3.99
C LEU A 22 -10.59 -0.16 2.62
N TYR A 23 -10.94 -0.87 1.56
CA TYR A 23 -10.96 -0.33 0.21
C TYR A 23 -11.91 0.86 0.07
N GLU A 24 -13.13 0.76 0.61
CA GLU A 24 -14.09 1.85 0.60
C GLU A 24 -13.58 3.08 1.38
N GLN A 25 -12.96 2.86 2.53
CA GLN A 25 -12.36 3.95 3.31
C GLN A 25 -11.23 4.64 2.53
N ILE A 26 -10.32 3.88 1.91
CA ILE A 26 -9.25 4.42 1.08
C ILE A 26 -9.82 5.21 -0.10
N ARG A 27 -10.83 4.68 -0.79
CA ARG A 27 -11.47 5.38 -1.90
C ARG A 27 -12.14 6.67 -1.48
N GLN A 28 -12.79 6.71 -0.32
CA GLN A 28 -13.38 7.93 0.21
C GLN A 28 -12.32 8.99 0.46
N GLU A 29 -11.19 8.64 1.06
CA GLU A 29 -10.09 9.56 1.31
C GLU A 29 -9.44 10.06 0.00
N LEU A 30 -9.18 9.16 -0.94
CA LEU A 30 -8.67 9.55 -2.26
C LEU A 30 -9.63 10.51 -2.99
N ASN A 31 -10.92 10.22 -2.97
CA ASN A 31 -11.94 11.09 -3.58
C ASN A 31 -12.06 12.45 -2.88
N ALA A 32 -11.93 12.50 -1.55
CA ALA A 32 -11.94 13.75 -0.77
C ALA A 32 -10.78 14.68 -1.16
N HIS A 33 -9.69 14.12 -1.67
CA HIS A 33 -8.52 14.84 -2.18
C HIS A 33 -8.46 14.91 -3.71
N ASP A 34 -9.58 14.67 -4.40
CA ASP A 34 -9.70 14.71 -5.86
C ASP A 34 -8.78 13.75 -6.62
N ILE A 35 -8.36 12.65 -5.96
CA ILE A 35 -7.57 11.58 -6.58
C ILE A 35 -8.50 10.46 -7.03
N ARG A 36 -8.95 10.53 -8.27
CA ARG A 36 -9.92 9.58 -8.86
C ARG A 36 -9.31 8.65 -9.90
N ASP A 37 -8.10 8.93 -10.31
CA ASP A 37 -7.31 8.22 -11.31
C ASP A 37 -5.81 8.48 -11.09
N GLY A 38 -4.98 7.96 -11.97
CA GLY A 38 -3.54 8.16 -11.98
C GLY A 38 -2.78 7.07 -11.25
N ILE A 39 -1.51 7.33 -10.99
CA ILE A 39 -0.58 6.34 -10.44
C ILE A 39 -0.64 6.37 -8.92
N LEU A 40 -0.94 5.22 -8.33
CA LEU A 40 -0.85 4.99 -6.88
C LEU A 40 0.20 3.93 -6.58
N ALA A 41 0.91 4.08 -5.46
CA ALA A 41 1.82 3.06 -4.94
C ALA A 41 1.21 2.35 -3.73
N ASP A 42 1.30 1.02 -3.71
CA ASP A 42 0.98 0.19 -2.54
C ASP A 42 2.29 -0.29 -1.92
N LEU A 43 2.64 0.29 -0.77
CA LEU A 43 3.92 0.09 -0.11
C LEU A 43 3.82 -1.05 0.89
N GLY A 44 4.41 -2.19 0.55
CA GLY A 44 4.24 -3.45 1.26
C GLY A 44 2.95 -4.14 0.82
N CYS A 45 2.77 -4.34 -0.47
CA CYS A 45 1.52 -4.82 -1.05
C CYS A 45 1.16 -6.28 -0.70
N GLY A 46 2.10 -7.06 -0.18
CA GLY A 46 1.88 -8.47 0.18
C GLY A 46 1.36 -9.27 -1.00
N THR A 47 0.28 -10.01 -0.81
CA THR A 47 -0.39 -10.82 -1.84
C THR A 47 -1.30 -10.02 -2.78
N GLY A 48 -1.39 -8.69 -2.58
CA GLY A 48 -1.94 -7.75 -3.53
C GLY A 48 -3.46 -7.61 -3.55
N GLU A 49 -4.19 -8.05 -2.54
CA GLU A 49 -5.66 -7.94 -2.53
C GLU A 49 -6.10 -6.48 -2.73
N LEU A 50 -5.60 -5.56 -1.91
CA LEU A 50 -5.91 -4.13 -2.02
C LEU A 50 -5.40 -3.54 -3.35
N THR A 51 -4.17 -3.90 -3.74
CA THR A 51 -3.57 -3.47 -5.02
C THR A 51 -4.48 -3.82 -6.19
N LEU A 52 -4.99 -5.05 -6.24
CA LEU A 52 -5.87 -5.52 -7.32
C LEU A 52 -7.24 -4.83 -7.28
N MET A 53 -7.81 -4.60 -6.11
CA MET A 53 -9.07 -3.86 -5.98
C MET A 53 -8.93 -2.43 -6.51
N LEU A 54 -7.85 -1.73 -6.19
CA LEU A 54 -7.57 -0.39 -6.69
C LEU A 54 -7.29 -0.39 -8.21
N THR A 55 -6.60 -1.42 -8.72
CA THR A 55 -6.40 -1.59 -10.17
C THR A 55 -7.74 -1.77 -10.91
N GLN A 56 -8.63 -2.58 -10.37
CA GLN A 56 -9.98 -2.77 -10.91
C GLN A 56 -10.81 -1.48 -10.88
N ALA A 57 -10.58 -0.62 -9.88
CA ALA A 57 -11.23 0.68 -9.77
C ALA A 57 -10.73 1.72 -10.80
N GLY A 58 -9.67 1.39 -11.56
CA GLY A 58 -9.16 2.21 -12.64
C GLY A 58 -7.86 2.96 -12.36
N TYR A 59 -7.25 2.76 -11.18
CA TYR A 59 -5.93 3.31 -10.89
C TYR A 59 -4.81 2.52 -11.60
N ASP A 60 -3.75 3.21 -11.97
CA ASP A 60 -2.50 2.58 -12.39
C ASP A 60 -1.67 2.29 -11.14
N MET A 61 -1.54 1.02 -10.79
CA MET A 61 -0.94 0.62 -9.52
C MET A 61 0.55 0.25 -9.65
N ILE A 62 1.33 0.69 -8.65
CA ILE A 62 2.68 0.17 -8.40
C ILE A 62 2.61 -0.61 -7.08
N GLY A 63 2.68 -1.93 -7.15
CA GLY A 63 2.78 -2.80 -5.98
C GLY A 63 4.25 -3.02 -5.61
N ILE A 64 4.61 -2.72 -4.37
CA ILE A 64 5.99 -2.79 -3.87
C ILE A 64 6.04 -3.70 -2.66
N ASP A 65 6.90 -4.71 -2.71
CA ASP A 65 7.17 -5.59 -1.58
C ASP A 65 8.63 -6.07 -1.62
N GLN A 66 9.18 -6.46 -0.49
CA GLN A 66 10.51 -7.06 -0.42
C GLN A 66 10.52 -8.54 -0.82
N SER A 67 9.37 -9.20 -0.66
CA SER A 67 9.21 -10.62 -0.94
C SER A 67 8.84 -10.88 -2.40
N GLU A 68 9.74 -11.50 -3.13
CA GLU A 68 9.47 -11.94 -4.51
C GLU A 68 8.32 -12.97 -4.53
N GLU A 69 8.19 -13.79 -3.50
CA GLU A 69 7.11 -14.79 -3.37
C GLU A 69 5.75 -14.10 -3.31
N MET A 70 5.62 -13.02 -2.55
CA MET A 70 4.40 -12.21 -2.48
C MET A 70 4.07 -11.61 -3.84
N LEU A 71 5.06 -11.02 -4.50
CA LEU A 71 4.89 -10.41 -5.82
C LEU A 71 4.53 -11.44 -6.90
N CYS A 72 5.02 -12.67 -6.81
CA CYS A 72 4.58 -13.77 -7.70
C CYS A 72 3.08 -14.04 -7.54
N VAL A 73 2.58 -14.09 -6.32
CA VAL A 73 1.13 -14.29 -6.07
C VAL A 73 0.31 -13.14 -6.67
N VAL A 74 0.75 -11.89 -6.50
CA VAL A 74 0.08 -10.73 -7.10
C VAL A 74 0.05 -10.84 -8.62
N ARG A 75 1.18 -11.23 -9.22
CA ARG A 75 1.32 -11.38 -10.69
C ARG A 75 0.34 -12.42 -11.22
N ASP A 76 0.28 -13.59 -10.57
CA ASP A 76 -0.61 -14.68 -10.97
C ASP A 76 -2.09 -14.25 -10.87
N LYS A 77 -2.47 -13.59 -9.79
CA LYS A 77 -3.83 -13.06 -9.62
C LYS A 77 -4.15 -11.99 -10.68
N ALA A 78 -3.23 -11.06 -10.93
CA ALA A 78 -3.40 -10.01 -11.92
C ALA A 78 -3.58 -10.57 -13.33
N GLU A 79 -2.83 -11.62 -13.70
CA GLU A 79 -2.98 -12.31 -14.97
C GLU A 79 -4.35 -12.97 -15.12
N GLN A 80 -4.81 -13.67 -14.07
CA GLN A 80 -6.14 -14.30 -14.04
C GLN A 80 -7.28 -13.28 -14.19
N LEU A 81 -7.10 -12.06 -13.66
CA LEU A 81 -8.08 -10.99 -13.73
C LEU A 81 -7.93 -10.09 -14.98
N GLY A 82 -6.91 -10.31 -15.83
CA GLY A 82 -6.64 -9.49 -16.99
C GLY A 82 -6.15 -8.07 -16.66
N LEU A 83 -5.49 -7.88 -15.52
CA LEU A 83 -5.07 -6.58 -14.99
C LEU A 83 -3.58 -6.25 -15.21
N SER A 84 -2.82 -7.15 -15.78
CA SER A 84 -1.35 -7.04 -15.91
C SER A 84 -0.87 -5.76 -16.61
N GLY A 85 -1.69 -5.18 -17.49
CA GLY A 85 -1.35 -3.95 -18.22
C GLY A 85 -1.45 -2.66 -17.40
N LYS A 86 -2.05 -2.70 -16.21
CA LYS A 86 -2.25 -1.55 -15.31
C LYS A 86 -1.55 -1.70 -13.97
N LEU A 87 -0.69 -2.69 -13.85
CA LEU A 87 -0.01 -3.03 -12.61
C LEU A 87 1.48 -3.23 -12.87
N LEU A 88 2.30 -2.44 -12.17
CA LEU A 88 3.74 -2.61 -12.09
C LEU A 88 4.09 -3.19 -10.72
N LEU A 89 4.90 -4.24 -10.69
CA LEU A 89 5.37 -4.87 -9.45
C LEU A 89 6.88 -4.65 -9.32
N LEU A 90 7.30 -4.13 -8.17
CA LEU A 90 8.69 -3.82 -7.85
C LEU A 90 9.11 -4.50 -6.56
N GLN A 91 10.17 -5.29 -6.62
CA GLN A 91 10.83 -5.84 -5.44
C GLN A 91 11.78 -4.79 -4.88
N GLN A 92 11.37 -4.09 -3.83
CA GLN A 92 12.18 -3.04 -3.20
C GLN A 92 12.02 -3.00 -1.68
N ASP A 93 13.07 -2.52 -1.02
CA ASP A 93 13.05 -2.09 0.37
C ASP A 93 12.53 -0.64 0.43
N LEU A 94 11.54 -0.38 1.27
CA LEU A 94 10.95 0.97 1.42
C LEU A 94 11.95 2.01 1.95
N LEU A 95 13.02 1.57 2.62
CA LEU A 95 14.13 2.45 3.02
C LEU A 95 15.03 2.88 1.84
N LYS A 96 14.87 2.21 0.69
CA LYS A 96 15.62 2.47 -0.55
C LYS A 96 14.69 2.61 -1.75
N LEU A 97 13.49 3.10 -1.50
CA LEU A 97 12.46 3.25 -2.53
C LEU A 97 12.98 4.12 -3.68
N ASP A 98 12.86 3.62 -4.89
CA ASP A 98 13.25 4.31 -6.13
C ASP A 98 12.19 4.08 -7.21
N LEU A 99 11.51 5.15 -7.60
CA LEU A 99 10.47 5.14 -8.62
C LEU A 99 10.88 6.03 -9.79
N TYR A 100 10.47 5.65 -11.01
CA TYR A 100 10.83 6.37 -12.24
C TYR A 100 10.02 7.65 -12.52
N GLY A 101 9.06 7.95 -11.67
CA GLY A 101 8.18 9.10 -11.88
C GLY A 101 7.48 9.48 -10.60
N THR A 102 6.50 10.37 -10.74
CA THR A 102 5.68 10.80 -9.62
C THR A 102 4.42 9.95 -9.47
N ILE A 103 3.93 9.87 -8.24
CA ILE A 103 2.70 9.20 -7.87
C ILE A 103 1.70 10.21 -7.30
N ARG A 104 0.41 10.00 -7.53
CA ARG A 104 -0.67 10.84 -6.97
C ARG A 104 -0.99 10.48 -5.54
N GLY A 105 -0.71 9.25 -5.14
CA GLY A 105 -0.93 8.80 -3.79
C GLY A 105 -0.17 7.52 -3.48
N ALA A 106 -0.06 7.23 -2.19
CA ALA A 106 0.47 5.99 -1.67
C ALA A 106 -0.46 5.42 -0.61
N VAL A 107 -0.53 4.11 -0.56
CA VAL A 107 -1.21 3.36 0.50
C VAL A 107 -0.23 2.39 1.13
N SER A 108 -0.36 2.11 2.41
CA SER A 108 0.36 1.05 3.10
C SER A 108 -0.48 0.51 4.24
N THR A 109 -0.83 -0.74 4.19
CA THR A 109 -1.81 -1.36 5.09
C THR A 109 -1.28 -2.63 5.72
N PHE A 110 -2.02 -3.16 6.69
CA PHE A 110 -1.71 -4.42 7.40
C PHE A 110 -0.36 -4.40 8.10
N ASP A 111 -0.17 -3.38 8.93
CA ASP A 111 0.99 -3.25 9.83
C ASP A 111 2.35 -3.14 9.13
N THR A 112 2.42 -2.91 7.83
CA THR A 112 3.69 -2.79 7.10
C THR A 112 4.61 -1.77 7.77
N PHE A 113 4.10 -0.59 8.11
CA PHE A 113 4.88 0.49 8.72
C PHE A 113 5.31 0.21 10.16
N ASN A 114 4.66 -0.71 10.87
CA ASN A 114 5.08 -1.13 12.21
C ASN A 114 6.37 -1.98 12.20
N HIS A 115 6.72 -2.55 11.04
CA HIS A 115 7.91 -3.40 10.88
C HIS A 115 9.10 -2.67 10.27
N ILE A 116 8.97 -1.37 9.95
CA ILE A 116 10.04 -0.57 9.36
C ILE A 116 10.87 0.06 10.48
N PRO A 117 12.19 -0.20 10.54
CA PRO A 117 13.03 0.29 11.62
C PRO A 117 13.27 1.80 11.58
N ASP A 118 13.22 2.42 10.41
CA ASP A 118 13.37 3.87 10.20
C ASP A 118 12.17 4.42 9.44
N LEU A 119 11.15 4.74 10.20
CA LEU A 119 9.87 5.22 9.69
C LEU A 119 10.00 6.58 8.98
N ASP A 120 10.82 7.47 9.53
CA ASP A 120 11.01 8.81 8.97
C ASP A 120 11.63 8.72 7.57
N THR A 121 12.61 7.85 7.38
CA THR A 121 13.21 7.60 6.06
C THR A 121 12.20 7.00 5.08
N ALA A 122 11.41 6.03 5.49
CA ALA A 122 10.39 5.42 4.63
C ALA A 122 9.32 6.42 4.18
N ILE A 123 8.83 7.25 5.11
CA ILE A 123 7.86 8.32 4.81
C ILE A 123 8.48 9.38 3.88
N ALA A 124 9.71 9.81 4.17
CA ALA A 124 10.41 10.77 3.34
C ALA A 124 10.64 10.26 1.91
N ASN A 125 10.98 8.98 1.76
CA ASN A 125 11.15 8.36 0.45
C ASN A 125 9.83 8.31 -0.33
N ALA A 126 8.73 7.93 0.30
CA ALA A 126 7.42 7.94 -0.33
C ALA A 126 7.01 9.37 -0.74
N ALA A 127 7.18 10.35 0.17
CA ALA A 127 6.84 11.75 -0.08
C ALA A 127 7.67 12.36 -1.21
N PHE A 128 8.92 11.92 -1.40
CA PHE A 128 9.79 12.42 -2.46
C PHE A 128 9.22 12.17 -3.87
N PHE A 129 8.54 11.05 -4.06
CA PHE A 129 7.93 10.69 -5.35
C PHE A 129 6.49 11.18 -5.50
N MET A 130 5.89 11.80 -4.49
CA MET A 130 4.50 12.26 -4.55
C MET A 130 4.38 13.61 -5.27
N GLU A 131 3.32 13.74 -6.06
CA GLU A 131 2.92 15.01 -6.65
C GLU A 131 2.44 15.98 -5.56
N GLU A 132 2.43 17.27 -5.88
CA GLU A 132 1.77 18.27 -5.05
C GLU A 132 0.27 17.93 -4.91
N GLY A 133 -0.24 17.98 -3.70
CA GLY A 133 -1.61 17.55 -3.38
C GLY A 133 -1.77 16.04 -3.23
N GLY A 134 -0.67 15.29 -3.34
CA GLY A 134 -0.67 13.84 -3.13
C GLY A 134 -1.01 13.44 -1.70
N VAL A 135 -1.51 12.23 -1.54
CA VAL A 135 -2.00 11.70 -0.26
C VAL A 135 -1.29 10.38 0.05
N PHE A 136 -0.82 10.25 1.27
CA PHE A 136 -0.30 8.99 1.79
C PHE A 136 -1.18 8.48 2.93
N LEU A 137 -1.81 7.34 2.72
CA LEU A 137 -2.68 6.65 3.67
C LEU A 137 -1.96 5.42 4.20
N PHE A 138 -1.82 5.32 5.50
CA PHE A 138 -1.20 4.15 6.12
C PHE A 138 -1.84 3.83 7.47
N ASP A 139 -1.79 2.57 7.86
CA ASP A 139 -2.18 2.14 9.20
C ASP A 139 -0.94 2.01 10.11
N MET A 140 -1.15 2.29 11.37
CA MET A 140 -0.15 2.06 12.42
C MET A 140 -0.82 1.59 13.71
N ASN A 141 -0.15 0.70 14.40
CA ASN A 141 -0.55 0.34 15.76
C ASN A 141 -0.26 1.50 16.71
N THR A 142 -1.30 1.99 17.36
CA THR A 142 -1.15 2.98 18.43
C THR A 142 -1.05 2.29 19.79
N PRO A 143 -0.44 2.91 20.82
CA PRO A 143 -0.43 2.36 22.18
C PRO A 143 -1.84 2.08 22.72
N TYR A 144 -2.85 2.80 22.23
CA TYR A 144 -4.26 2.61 22.58
C TYR A 144 -4.82 1.27 22.07
N LYS A 145 -4.41 0.84 20.86
CA LYS A 145 -4.80 -0.46 20.28
C LYS A 145 -4.30 -1.63 21.14
N HIS A 146 -3.10 -1.51 21.71
CA HIS A 146 -2.54 -2.53 22.61
C HIS A 146 -3.24 -2.61 23.96
N GLN A 147 -3.90 -1.55 24.41
CA GLN A 147 -4.50 -1.49 25.76
C GLN A 147 -6.00 -1.81 25.79
N LYS A 148 -6.74 -1.65 24.70
CA LYS A 148 -8.22 -1.74 24.72
C LYS A 148 -8.87 -2.59 23.63
N VAL A 149 -8.17 -3.02 22.59
CA VAL A 149 -8.81 -3.65 21.42
C VAL A 149 -8.15 -4.98 21.08
N LEU A 150 -8.22 -5.92 22.00
CA LEU A 150 -8.16 -7.36 21.67
C LEU A 150 -9.56 -7.81 21.29
N GLY A 151 -10.07 -7.49 20.10
CA GLY A 151 -11.33 -8.02 19.65
C GLY A 151 -12.17 -7.25 18.65
N GLU A 152 -11.82 -6.02 18.28
CA GLU A 152 -12.56 -5.29 17.24
C GLU A 152 -11.57 -4.79 16.17
N ASN A 153 -11.81 -5.16 14.91
CA ASN A 153 -11.05 -4.71 13.74
C ASN A 153 -11.37 -3.23 13.48
N VAL A 154 -10.68 -2.32 14.18
CA VAL A 154 -10.74 -0.89 13.88
C VAL A 154 -9.49 -0.53 13.09
N PHE A 155 -9.66 -0.31 11.80
CA PHE A 155 -8.62 0.28 10.97
C PHE A 155 -8.57 1.79 11.23
N THR A 156 -7.44 2.28 11.72
CA THR A 156 -7.19 3.71 11.79
C THR A 156 -6.20 4.04 10.68
N LEU A 157 -6.68 4.71 9.64
CA LEU A 157 -5.80 5.25 8.59
C LEU A 157 -5.24 6.59 9.07
N SER A 158 -3.93 6.71 8.97
CA SER A 158 -3.23 7.98 9.13
C SER A 158 -3.06 8.62 7.74
N LEU A 159 -3.31 9.92 7.69
CA LEU A 159 -3.23 10.70 6.46
C LEU A 159 -2.04 11.66 6.54
N ILE A 160 -1.16 11.61 5.54
CA ILE A 160 -0.19 12.67 5.27
C ILE A 160 -0.55 13.31 3.93
N HIS A 161 -0.86 14.60 3.98
CA HIS A 161 -1.13 15.40 2.79
C HIS A 161 0.10 16.21 2.41
N ILE A 162 0.53 16.08 1.16
CA ILE A 162 1.68 16.83 0.64
C ILE A 162 1.18 18.16 0.08
N SER A 163 1.32 19.22 0.86
CA SER A 163 0.91 20.58 0.45
C SER A 163 1.99 21.31 -0.35
N GLU A 164 3.26 20.91 -0.21
CA GLU A 164 4.37 21.43 -0.99
C GLU A 164 5.36 20.30 -1.31
N PRO A 165 5.89 20.23 -2.54
CA PRO A 165 6.90 19.24 -2.86
C PRO A 165 8.14 19.50 -2.01
N THR A 166 8.48 18.56 -1.12
CA THR A 166 9.74 18.59 -0.38
C THR A 166 10.90 18.33 -1.36
N ARG A 167 11.23 19.33 -2.17
CA ARG A 167 12.51 19.36 -2.86
C ARG A 167 13.60 19.61 -1.83
N ARG A 168 14.05 18.59 -1.15
CA ARG A 168 15.38 18.62 -0.60
C ARG A 168 16.34 18.47 -1.78
N VAL A 169 16.80 19.59 -2.27
CA VAL A 169 18.03 19.62 -3.07
C VAL A 169 19.15 19.22 -2.13
N VAL A 170 19.67 18.04 -2.31
CA VAL A 170 20.95 17.65 -1.73
C VAL A 170 22.04 18.12 -2.66
#